data_3f646a6be3eec205e66ddde3e91ce593
#
_entry.id   3f646a6be3eec205e66ddde3e91ce593
#
_cell.length_a   1.000
_cell.length_b   1.000
_cell.length_c   1.000
_cell.angle_alpha   90.00
_cell.angle_beta   90.00
_cell.angle_gamma   90.00
#
_symmetry.space_group_name_H-M   'P 1'
#
loop_
_entity.id
_entity.type
_entity.pdbx_description
1 polymer ?
#
loop_
_entity_poly.entity_id
_entity_poly.type
_entity_poly.pdbx_seq_one_letter_code
_entity_poly.pdbx_strand_id
1 'polypeptide(L)'
;NTGSVTAFKFRDPEGHPLELISFPPGVGAAVWQTARGQGILGCDHTAISVTDLERSLRFYTDLLGFRVAGRSLNHGPEQDRLDDLQGCEVDVVALEPTTVATPHLELLHYRRPPGRTSLSGFWANDVASVRQFQKVDNLDALVEQLIAEGTTFVSPGKVTLRSGRAAATIRDPDGHIIVLVE
;
A
#
# COMPACT_ATOMS: atom_id res chain seq x y z
N ASN A 1 14.12 0.88 -13.59
CA ASN A 1 15.43 1.01 -12.92
C ASN A 1 15.37 2.13 -11.90
N THR A 2 15.11 1.78 -10.68
CA THR A 2 15.03 2.68 -9.53
C THR A 2 16.42 3.09 -9.01
N GLY A 3 17.30 3.58 -9.89
CA GLY A 3 18.54 4.24 -9.50
C GLY A 3 19.42 3.47 -8.52
N SER A 4 19.80 2.22 -8.84
CA SER A 4 20.69 1.38 -8.02
C SER A 4 20.14 0.92 -6.65
N VAL A 5 18.87 1.03 -6.37
CA VAL A 5 18.25 0.34 -5.23
C VAL A 5 18.31 -1.16 -5.46
N THR A 6 18.71 -1.92 -4.44
CA THR A 6 18.72 -3.38 -4.49
C THR A 6 17.51 -3.91 -3.73
N ALA A 7 16.73 -4.77 -4.39
CA ALA A 7 15.54 -5.37 -3.82
C ALA A 7 15.57 -6.90 -3.93
N PHE A 8 14.96 -7.58 -2.97
CA PHE A 8 14.81 -9.03 -2.94
C PHE A 8 13.43 -9.39 -2.39
N LYS A 9 12.60 -10.03 -3.24
CA LYS A 9 11.28 -10.52 -2.85
C LYS A 9 11.32 -11.98 -2.42
N PHE A 10 10.54 -12.31 -1.42
CA PHE A 10 10.39 -13.67 -0.90
C PHE A 10 9.00 -13.86 -0.29
N ARG A 11 8.69 -15.09 0.11
CA ARG A 11 7.46 -15.37 0.86
C ARG A 11 7.83 -15.85 2.26
N ASP A 12 7.05 -15.42 3.24
CA ASP A 12 7.16 -15.99 4.57
C ASP A 12 6.59 -17.43 4.61
N PRO A 13 6.71 -18.15 5.74
CA PRO A 13 6.18 -19.51 5.85
C PRO A 13 4.68 -19.66 5.60
N GLU A 14 3.90 -18.59 5.81
CA GLU A 14 2.46 -18.54 5.54
C GLU A 14 2.13 -18.19 4.07
N GLY A 15 3.14 -17.74 3.31
CA GLY A 15 3.01 -17.39 1.90
C GLY A 15 2.80 -15.89 1.61
N HIS A 16 2.88 -15.01 2.62
CA HIS A 16 2.78 -13.56 2.38
C HIS A 16 4.00 -13.07 1.59
N PRO A 17 3.79 -12.25 0.54
CA PRO A 17 4.89 -11.65 -0.19
C PRO A 17 5.54 -10.54 0.65
N LEU A 18 6.85 -10.61 0.77
CA LEU A 18 7.68 -9.64 1.48
C LEU A 18 8.82 -9.18 0.58
N GLU A 19 9.30 -7.96 0.80
CA GLU A 19 10.45 -7.41 0.10
C GLU A 19 11.46 -6.83 1.07
N LEU A 20 12.73 -7.18 0.91
CA LEU A 20 13.85 -6.51 1.53
C LEU A 20 14.42 -5.51 0.53
N ILE A 21 14.63 -4.28 0.98
CA ILE A 21 15.12 -3.20 0.13
C ILE A 21 16.37 -2.56 0.76
N SER A 22 17.36 -2.28 -0.06
CA SER A 22 18.58 -1.58 0.35
C SER A 22 18.77 -0.33 -0.49
N PHE A 23 18.84 0.81 0.19
CA PHE A 23 19.01 2.12 -0.42
C PHE A 23 20.50 2.51 -0.44
N PRO A 24 21.05 2.89 -1.60
CA PRO A 24 22.38 3.49 -1.67
C PRO A 24 22.40 4.89 -1.05
N PRO A 25 23.58 5.47 -0.81
CA PRO A 25 23.69 6.82 -0.27
C PRO A 25 22.90 7.86 -1.09
N GLY A 26 22.09 8.67 -0.41
CA GLY A 26 21.29 9.73 -1.00
C GLY A 26 20.00 9.30 -1.69
N VAL A 27 19.63 8.02 -1.62
CA VAL A 27 18.38 7.48 -2.22
C VAL A 27 17.42 7.02 -1.13
N GLY A 28 16.11 7.17 -1.36
CA GLY A 28 15.07 6.85 -0.39
C GLY A 28 14.85 7.94 0.67
N ALA A 29 14.03 7.65 1.66
CA ALA A 29 13.72 8.60 2.73
C ALA A 29 14.96 8.87 3.61
N ALA A 30 15.09 10.11 4.11
CA ALA A 30 16.23 10.54 4.92
C ALA A 30 16.47 9.67 6.17
N VAL A 31 15.41 9.10 6.73
CA VAL A 31 15.50 8.21 7.89
C VAL A 31 16.36 6.98 7.60
N TRP A 32 16.33 6.44 6.38
CA TRP A 32 17.13 5.28 5.98
C TRP A 32 18.62 5.62 5.80
N GLN A 33 18.93 6.88 5.51
CA GLN A 33 20.32 7.36 5.39
C GLN A 33 20.99 7.55 6.76
N THR A 34 20.20 7.83 7.80
CA THR A 34 20.68 8.11 9.16
C THR A 34 20.49 6.94 10.13
N ALA A 35 19.61 6.00 9.80
CA ALA A 35 19.37 4.82 10.63
C ALA A 35 20.67 4.04 10.88
N ARG A 36 20.82 3.53 12.10
CA ARG A 36 21.95 2.70 12.52
C ARG A 36 21.41 1.42 13.10
N GLY A 37 22.09 0.32 12.83
CA GLY A 37 21.71 -0.98 13.31
C GLY A 37 22.18 -2.08 12.38
N GLN A 38 21.90 -3.32 12.76
CA GLN A 38 22.10 -4.51 11.93
C GLN A 38 20.76 -5.16 11.64
N GLY A 39 20.59 -5.66 10.41
CA GLY A 39 19.36 -6.32 9.97
C GLY A 39 18.30 -5.32 9.48
N ILE A 40 17.04 -5.57 9.84
CA ILE A 40 15.89 -4.78 9.37
C ILE A 40 15.81 -3.47 10.16
N LEU A 41 15.87 -2.34 9.47
CA LEU A 41 15.84 -1.01 10.06
C LEU A 41 14.41 -0.47 10.26
N GLY A 42 13.45 -0.96 9.49
CA GLY A 42 12.06 -0.51 9.57
C GLY A 42 11.24 -0.93 8.35
N CYS A 43 10.05 -0.36 8.21
CA CYS A 43 9.16 -0.55 7.07
C CYS A 43 9.19 0.72 6.21
N ASP A 44 9.58 0.59 4.94
CA ASP A 44 9.63 1.72 4.00
C ASP A 44 8.27 1.96 3.34
N HIS A 45 7.65 0.91 2.85
CA HIS A 45 6.34 0.99 2.19
C HIS A 45 5.54 -0.29 2.33
N THR A 46 4.27 -0.20 1.98
CA THR A 46 3.41 -1.34 1.70
C THR A 46 2.98 -1.24 0.25
N ALA A 47 3.23 -2.28 -0.55
CA ALA A 47 2.77 -2.34 -1.91
C ALA A 47 1.47 -3.15 -2.01
N ILE A 48 0.51 -2.68 -2.79
CA ILE A 48 -0.75 -3.38 -3.09
C ILE A 48 -0.98 -3.43 -4.60
N SER A 49 -1.45 -4.57 -5.08
CA SER A 49 -1.84 -4.71 -6.49
C SER A 49 -3.23 -4.16 -6.72
N VAL A 50 -3.40 -3.36 -7.77
CA VAL A 50 -4.66 -2.74 -8.15
C VAL A 50 -5.04 -3.11 -9.59
N THR A 51 -6.34 -3.26 -9.86
CA THR A 51 -6.86 -3.65 -11.17
C THR A 51 -7.15 -2.44 -12.08
N ASP A 52 -7.45 -1.28 -11.50
CA ASP A 52 -7.70 -0.03 -12.19
C ASP A 52 -6.93 1.10 -11.47
N LEU A 53 -5.80 1.49 -12.07
CA LEU A 53 -4.89 2.47 -11.46
C LEU A 53 -5.55 3.83 -11.23
N GLU A 54 -6.33 4.33 -12.19
CA GLU A 54 -6.95 5.64 -12.10
C GLU A 54 -8.08 5.68 -11.06
N ARG A 55 -8.84 4.59 -10.93
CA ARG A 55 -9.85 4.43 -9.88
C ARG A 55 -9.19 4.42 -8.50
N SER A 56 -8.13 3.65 -8.34
CA SER A 56 -7.40 3.57 -7.08
C SER A 56 -6.72 4.89 -6.73
N LEU A 57 -6.12 5.56 -7.72
CA LEU A 57 -5.54 6.90 -7.51
C LEU A 57 -6.58 7.87 -6.96
N ARG A 58 -7.74 8.02 -7.60
CA ARG A 58 -8.81 8.89 -7.09
C ARG A 58 -9.20 8.54 -5.65
N PHE A 59 -9.35 7.26 -5.34
CA PHE A 59 -9.69 6.83 -3.99
C PHE A 59 -8.64 7.28 -2.96
N TYR A 60 -7.37 7.02 -3.23
CA TYR A 60 -6.30 7.36 -2.27
C TYR A 60 -6.00 8.86 -2.25
N THR A 61 -6.04 9.58 -3.37
CA THR A 61 -5.71 11.02 -3.40
C THR A 61 -6.89 11.89 -2.98
N ASP A 62 -8.07 11.67 -3.56
CA ASP A 62 -9.19 12.60 -3.43
C ASP A 62 -10.01 12.33 -2.16
N LEU A 63 -10.09 11.06 -1.72
CA LEU A 63 -10.82 10.69 -0.51
C LEU A 63 -9.91 10.55 0.71
N LEU A 64 -8.76 9.89 0.59
CA LEU A 64 -7.88 9.64 1.73
C LEU A 64 -6.74 10.66 1.86
N GLY A 65 -6.62 11.61 0.92
CA GLY A 65 -5.69 12.73 1.00
C GLY A 65 -4.22 12.37 0.79
N PHE A 66 -3.92 11.23 0.18
CA PHE A 66 -2.54 10.89 -0.19
C PHE A 66 -2.05 11.77 -1.33
N ARG A 67 -0.74 11.96 -1.40
CA ARG A 67 -0.06 12.70 -2.45
C ARG A 67 0.77 11.75 -3.31
N VAL A 68 0.69 11.86 -4.64
CA VAL A 68 1.57 11.13 -5.53
C VAL A 68 2.99 11.66 -5.38
N ALA A 69 3.91 10.82 -4.94
CA ALA A 69 5.32 11.14 -4.75
C ALA A 69 6.18 10.74 -5.96
N GLY A 70 5.79 9.70 -6.69
CA GLY A 70 6.53 9.25 -7.85
C GLY A 70 5.75 8.25 -8.68
N ARG A 71 6.17 8.09 -9.94
CA ARG A 71 5.63 7.08 -10.87
C ARG A 71 6.76 6.46 -11.66
N SER A 72 6.70 5.16 -11.88
CA SER A 72 7.58 4.43 -12.81
C SER A 72 6.82 3.34 -13.55
N LEU A 73 7.34 2.95 -14.70
CA LEU A 73 6.98 1.72 -15.38
C LEU A 73 8.18 0.77 -15.27
N ASN A 74 8.02 -0.27 -14.49
CA ASN A 74 9.06 -1.27 -14.28
C ASN A 74 8.83 -2.44 -15.24
N HIS A 75 9.88 -2.91 -15.89
CA HIS A 75 9.80 -3.98 -16.88
C HIS A 75 11.19 -4.61 -17.14
N GLY A 76 11.21 -5.69 -17.91
CA GLY A 76 12.42 -6.34 -18.36
C GLY A 76 12.92 -7.43 -17.41
N PRO A 77 14.07 -8.06 -17.76
CA PRO A 77 14.53 -9.29 -17.08
C PRO A 77 14.80 -9.15 -15.58
N GLU A 78 15.11 -7.94 -15.10
CA GLU A 78 15.31 -7.68 -13.67
C GLU A 78 13.97 -7.70 -12.94
N GLN A 79 12.95 -7.04 -13.51
CA GLN A 79 11.60 -7.05 -12.94
C GLN A 79 10.97 -8.44 -13.03
N ASP A 80 11.17 -9.16 -14.15
CA ASP A 80 10.71 -10.54 -14.31
C ASP A 80 11.24 -11.43 -13.18
N ARG A 81 12.54 -11.31 -12.85
CA ARG A 81 13.15 -12.07 -11.75
C ARG A 81 12.68 -11.62 -10.38
N LEU A 82 12.44 -10.31 -10.19
CA LEU A 82 11.99 -9.76 -8.91
C LEU A 82 10.59 -10.25 -8.57
N ASP A 83 9.69 -10.30 -9.55
CA ASP A 83 8.28 -10.66 -9.36
C ASP A 83 7.97 -12.14 -9.66
N ASP A 84 8.97 -12.91 -10.14
CA ASP A 84 8.79 -14.29 -10.62
C ASP A 84 7.71 -14.39 -11.71
N LEU A 85 7.70 -13.42 -12.64
CA LEU A 85 6.77 -13.30 -13.76
C LEU A 85 7.55 -13.16 -15.07
N GLN A 86 6.99 -13.65 -16.17
CA GLN A 86 7.60 -13.52 -17.50
C GLN A 86 6.98 -12.35 -18.28
N GLY A 87 7.83 -11.48 -18.84
CA GLY A 87 7.42 -10.32 -19.62
C GLY A 87 6.63 -9.32 -18.77
N CYS A 88 7.05 -9.16 -17.53
CA CYS A 88 6.39 -8.28 -16.57
C CYS A 88 6.47 -6.81 -16.99
N GLU A 89 5.33 -6.13 -16.96
CA GLU A 89 5.23 -4.68 -17.06
C GLU A 89 4.30 -4.20 -15.95
N VAL A 90 4.81 -3.40 -15.01
CA VAL A 90 4.06 -2.91 -13.87
C VAL A 90 4.23 -1.40 -13.70
N ASP A 91 3.11 -0.67 -13.68
CA ASP A 91 3.09 0.71 -13.20
C ASP A 91 3.23 0.68 -11.68
N VAL A 92 4.21 1.42 -11.17
CA VAL A 92 4.43 1.61 -9.74
C VAL A 92 4.17 3.08 -9.42
N VAL A 93 3.24 3.34 -8.52
CA VAL A 93 2.92 4.70 -8.07
C VAL A 93 3.10 4.81 -6.57
N ALA A 94 4.10 5.57 -6.14
CA ALA A 94 4.33 5.88 -4.74
C ALA A 94 3.36 6.97 -4.27
N LEU A 95 2.68 6.68 -3.16
CA LEU A 95 1.71 7.57 -2.51
C LEU A 95 2.18 7.85 -1.09
N GLU A 96 2.43 9.12 -0.79
CA GLU A 96 2.82 9.57 0.55
C GLU A 96 1.62 10.14 1.32
N PRO A 97 1.46 9.80 2.60
CA PRO A 97 0.58 10.53 3.48
C PRO A 97 1.08 11.98 3.68
N THR A 98 0.23 12.88 4.15
CA THR A 98 0.54 14.31 4.22
C THR A 98 1.63 14.66 5.24
N THR A 99 1.84 13.83 6.26
CA THR A 99 2.66 14.18 7.43
C THR A 99 4.00 13.45 7.50
N VAL A 100 4.16 12.34 6.78
CA VAL A 100 5.39 11.52 6.81
C VAL A 100 5.73 11.02 5.41
N ALA A 101 7.02 10.83 5.13
CA ALA A 101 7.46 10.28 3.86
C ALA A 101 7.52 8.74 3.87
N THR A 102 7.58 8.13 5.07
CA THR A 102 7.65 6.67 5.23
C THR A 102 7.05 6.26 6.59
N PRO A 103 6.38 5.11 6.71
CA PRO A 103 6.05 4.21 5.59
C PRO A 103 5.04 4.85 4.62
N HIS A 104 5.24 4.60 3.34
CA HIS A 104 4.32 5.06 2.29
C HIS A 104 3.56 3.89 1.66
N LEU A 105 2.67 4.17 0.72
CA LEU A 105 1.92 3.17 -0.02
C LEU A 105 2.40 3.15 -1.47
N GLU A 106 2.54 1.96 -2.06
CA GLU A 106 2.74 1.80 -3.49
C GLU A 106 1.56 1.08 -4.13
N LEU A 107 1.03 1.65 -5.21
CA LEU A 107 0.07 1.00 -6.08
C LEU A 107 0.82 0.29 -7.21
N LEU A 108 0.60 -1.00 -7.37
CA LEU A 108 1.16 -1.83 -8.42
C LEU A 108 0.05 -2.20 -9.41
N HIS A 109 0.10 -1.63 -10.60
CA HIS A 109 -0.82 -1.99 -11.68
C HIS A 109 -0.09 -2.80 -12.75
N TYR A 110 -0.29 -4.12 -12.74
CA TYR A 110 0.33 -5.03 -13.69
C TYR A 110 -0.38 -4.93 -15.05
N ARG A 111 0.29 -4.32 -16.03
CA ARG A 111 -0.14 -4.33 -17.43
C ARG A 111 0.03 -5.71 -18.04
N ARG A 112 1.12 -6.41 -17.64
CA ARG A 112 1.49 -7.78 -18.07
C ARG A 112 2.19 -8.54 -16.95
N PRO A 113 1.80 -9.81 -16.70
CA PRO A 113 0.49 -10.34 -17.06
C PRO A 113 -0.60 -9.56 -16.32
N PRO A 114 -1.81 -9.43 -16.87
CA PRO A 114 -2.89 -8.71 -16.18
C PRO A 114 -3.22 -9.43 -14.87
N GLY A 115 -3.44 -8.64 -13.82
CA GLY A 115 -3.83 -9.14 -12.51
C GLY A 115 -5.18 -9.85 -12.56
N ARG A 116 -5.40 -10.75 -11.61
CA ARG A 116 -6.70 -11.37 -11.39
C ARG A 116 -7.58 -10.47 -10.54
N THR A 117 -8.87 -10.76 -10.52
CA THR A 117 -9.93 -9.99 -9.88
C THR A 117 -9.69 -9.59 -8.43
N SER A 118 -10.44 -8.55 -8.04
CA SER A 118 -10.46 -7.91 -6.73
C SER A 118 -10.56 -8.87 -5.54
N LEU A 119 -10.07 -8.42 -4.38
CA LEU A 119 -10.13 -9.14 -3.11
C LEU A 119 -11.49 -9.05 -2.39
N SER A 120 -12.55 -8.62 -3.08
CA SER A 120 -13.87 -8.36 -2.47
C SER A 120 -14.49 -9.56 -1.77
N GLY A 121 -14.15 -10.79 -2.17
CA GLY A 121 -14.62 -12.04 -1.56
C GLY A 121 -13.71 -12.61 -0.47
N PHE A 122 -12.58 -11.97 -0.16
CA PHE A 122 -11.63 -12.48 0.82
C PHE A 122 -12.02 -12.10 2.25
N TRP A 123 -11.78 -13.02 3.17
CA TRP A 123 -11.95 -12.81 4.61
C TRP A 123 -10.74 -12.07 5.19
N ALA A 124 -10.95 -11.41 6.32
CA ALA A 124 -9.88 -10.66 7.00
C ALA A 124 -8.73 -11.55 7.52
N ASN A 125 -8.90 -12.85 7.56
CA ASN A 125 -7.91 -13.85 7.97
C ASN A 125 -7.35 -14.69 6.82
N ASP A 126 -7.67 -14.35 5.57
CA ASP A 126 -7.03 -14.97 4.41
C ASP A 126 -5.59 -14.46 4.23
N VAL A 127 -4.69 -15.29 3.71
CA VAL A 127 -3.29 -14.93 3.43
C VAL A 127 -3.17 -13.71 2.51
N ALA A 128 -4.11 -13.52 1.58
CA ALA A 128 -4.17 -12.34 0.71
C ALA A 128 -4.61 -11.05 1.44
N SER A 129 -5.04 -11.14 2.70
CA SER A 129 -5.57 -9.99 3.44
C SER A 129 -4.45 -9.19 4.08
N VAL A 130 -4.23 -7.98 3.59
CA VAL A 130 -3.37 -6.97 4.20
C VAL A 130 -4.24 -5.93 4.88
N ARG A 131 -3.83 -5.45 6.06
CA ARG A 131 -4.50 -4.36 6.78
C ARG A 131 -3.55 -3.18 6.89
N GLN A 132 -3.93 -2.09 6.28
CA GLN A 132 -3.24 -0.82 6.43
C GLN A 132 -3.88 -0.03 7.56
N PHE A 133 -3.08 0.51 8.47
CA PHE A 133 -3.54 1.42 9.52
C PHE A 133 -3.22 2.85 9.11
N GLN A 134 -4.24 3.68 8.97
CA GLN A 134 -4.12 5.09 8.61
C GLN A 134 -4.63 5.96 9.77
N LYS A 135 -3.76 6.83 10.27
CA LYS A 135 -4.18 7.84 11.25
C LYS A 135 -4.89 8.97 10.50
N VAL A 136 -6.03 9.40 11.03
CA VAL A 136 -6.84 10.49 10.49
C VAL A 136 -7.12 11.54 11.59
N ASP A 137 -7.29 12.79 11.19
CA ASP A 137 -7.51 13.89 12.13
C ASP A 137 -9.00 14.13 12.43
N ASN A 138 -9.89 13.78 11.51
CA ASN A 138 -11.35 13.94 11.65
C ASN A 138 -12.05 12.73 11.04
N LEU A 139 -12.23 11.70 11.84
CA LEU A 139 -12.82 10.44 11.38
C LEU A 139 -14.32 10.60 11.02
N ASP A 140 -15.07 11.48 11.72
CA ASP A 140 -16.49 11.67 11.45
C ASP A 140 -16.72 12.24 10.05
N ALA A 141 -16.05 13.33 9.72
CA ALA A 141 -16.15 13.94 8.39
C ALA A 141 -15.70 12.99 7.27
N LEU A 142 -14.60 12.23 7.50
CA LEU A 142 -14.12 11.27 6.53
C LEU A 142 -15.11 10.12 6.32
N VAL A 143 -15.72 9.60 7.39
CA VAL A 143 -16.73 8.52 7.30
C VAL A 143 -17.96 8.99 6.52
N GLU A 144 -18.45 10.22 6.77
CA GLU A 144 -19.56 10.80 6.01
C GLU A 144 -19.22 10.89 4.50
N GLN A 145 -18.04 11.38 4.16
CA GLN A 145 -17.57 11.45 2.78
C GLN A 145 -17.46 10.07 2.12
N LEU A 146 -16.85 9.10 2.81
CA LEU A 146 -16.71 7.73 2.31
C LEU A 146 -18.07 7.04 2.08
N ILE A 147 -19.05 7.29 2.95
CA ILE A 147 -20.43 6.80 2.76
C ILE A 147 -21.07 7.44 1.52
N ALA A 148 -20.92 8.75 1.34
CA ALA A 148 -21.47 9.47 0.19
C ALA A 148 -20.89 8.97 -1.13
N GLU A 149 -19.62 8.57 -1.14
CA GLU A 149 -18.92 7.98 -2.32
C GLU A 149 -19.14 6.46 -2.47
N GLY A 150 -19.98 5.85 -1.64
CA GLY A 150 -20.33 4.43 -1.73
C GLY A 150 -19.22 3.47 -1.35
N THR A 151 -18.26 3.91 -0.53
CA THR A 151 -17.17 3.06 -0.04
C THR A 151 -17.70 1.87 0.76
N THR A 152 -17.13 0.70 0.55
CA THR A 152 -17.49 -0.52 1.29
C THR A 152 -16.91 -0.49 2.70
N PHE A 153 -17.76 -0.53 3.71
CA PHE A 153 -17.36 -0.65 5.12
C PHE A 153 -17.32 -2.12 5.55
N VAL A 154 -16.31 -2.46 6.32
CA VAL A 154 -16.16 -3.75 7.02
C VAL A 154 -16.73 -3.64 8.44
N SER A 155 -16.46 -2.52 9.13
CA SER A 155 -17.11 -2.20 10.40
C SER A 155 -18.51 -1.58 10.16
N PRO A 156 -19.41 -1.59 11.15
CA PRO A 156 -20.72 -0.91 11.04
C PRO A 156 -20.59 0.63 11.13
N GLY A 157 -19.73 1.23 10.29
CA GLY A 157 -19.32 2.64 10.37
C GLY A 157 -18.24 2.86 11.43
N LYS A 158 -18.31 4.00 12.13
CA LYS A 158 -17.39 4.33 13.23
C LYS A 158 -17.65 3.46 14.45
N VAL A 159 -16.58 2.95 15.05
CA VAL A 159 -16.59 2.14 16.27
C VAL A 159 -15.57 2.69 17.28
N THR A 160 -15.76 2.39 18.56
CA THR A 160 -14.78 2.70 19.60
C THR A 160 -13.95 1.48 19.92
N LEU A 161 -12.63 1.59 19.78
CA LEU A 161 -11.68 0.54 20.14
C LEU A 161 -11.58 0.40 21.67
N ARG A 162 -11.03 -0.71 22.14
CA ARG A 162 -10.74 -0.93 23.59
C ARG A 162 -9.82 0.15 24.19
N SER A 163 -8.99 0.77 23.37
CA SER A 163 -8.13 1.91 23.76
C SER A 163 -8.90 3.22 23.99
N GLY A 164 -10.19 3.28 23.70
CA GLY A 164 -11.01 4.50 23.68
C GLY A 164 -10.91 5.30 22.39
N ARG A 165 -10.07 4.93 21.46
CA ARG A 165 -9.91 5.62 20.15
C ARG A 165 -11.05 5.27 19.21
N ALA A 166 -11.46 6.23 18.40
CA ALA A 166 -12.41 6.01 17.33
C ALA A 166 -11.72 5.36 16.12
N ALA A 167 -12.43 4.46 15.45
CA ALA A 167 -11.93 3.79 14.24
C ALA A 167 -13.06 3.44 13.29
N ALA A 168 -12.71 3.25 12.02
CA ALA A 168 -13.57 2.63 11.02
C ALA A 168 -12.73 1.70 10.13
N THR A 169 -13.30 0.61 9.66
CA THR A 169 -12.63 -0.32 8.74
C THR A 169 -13.36 -0.33 7.42
N ILE A 170 -12.64 -0.07 6.36
CA ILE A 170 -13.15 0.02 4.99
C ILE A 170 -12.38 -0.90 4.05
N ARG A 171 -12.90 -1.06 2.84
CA ARG A 171 -12.18 -1.64 1.71
C ARG A 171 -11.91 -0.58 0.66
N ASP A 172 -10.73 -0.64 0.07
CA ASP A 172 -10.43 0.11 -1.14
C ASP A 172 -11.17 -0.46 -2.35
N PRO A 173 -11.08 0.15 -3.55
CA PRO A 173 -11.78 -0.33 -4.75
C PRO A 173 -11.44 -1.76 -5.19
N ASP A 174 -10.29 -2.30 -4.81
CA ASP A 174 -9.86 -3.67 -5.11
C ASP A 174 -10.11 -4.65 -3.95
N GLY A 175 -10.57 -4.15 -2.79
CA GLY A 175 -10.95 -4.94 -1.63
C GLY A 175 -9.88 -5.03 -0.54
N HIS A 176 -8.76 -4.31 -0.64
CA HIS A 176 -7.77 -4.22 0.43
C HIS A 176 -8.35 -3.54 1.66
N ILE A 177 -7.99 -4.03 2.84
CA ILE A 177 -8.56 -3.56 4.10
C ILE A 177 -7.75 -2.37 4.62
N ILE A 178 -8.46 -1.29 4.96
CA ILE A 178 -7.90 -0.09 5.57
C ILE A 178 -8.60 0.13 6.90
N VAL A 179 -7.82 0.30 7.97
CA VAL A 179 -8.27 0.67 9.30
C VAL A 179 -7.95 2.14 9.51
N LEU A 180 -8.97 2.98 9.52
CA LEU A 180 -8.88 4.40 9.83
C LEU A 180 -8.96 4.58 11.34
N VAL A 181 -8.03 5.32 11.93
CA VAL A 181 -7.96 5.51 13.39
C VAL A 181 -7.71 6.99 13.71
N GLU A 182 -8.53 7.56 14.55
CA GLU A 182 -8.38 8.92 15.07
C GLU A 182 -7.45 8.98 16.28
#